data_1cd2a8847fc40c5c3ab7c17e01e2999d
#
_entry.id   1cd2a8847fc40c5c3ab7c17e01e2999d
#
_cell.length_a   1.000
_cell.length_b   1.000
_cell.length_c   1.000
_cell.angle_alpha   90.00
_cell.angle_beta   90.00
_cell.angle_gamma   90.00
#
_symmetry.space_group_name_H-M   'P 1'
#
loop_
_entity.id
_entity.type
_entity.pdbx_description
1 polymer ?
#
loop_
_entity_poly.entity_id
_entity_poly.type
_entity_poly.pdbx_seq_one_letter_code
_entity_poly.pdbx_strand_id
1 'polypeptide(L)'
;SSPFSEIRKAVDICEKLMAEPDSPILGLHVEGPYLNRKMAGEQFANQVKEVDVAEYTSLLESTDCIKRWDASPELPGALDFARYLKSKGIVGAVSHTEAEYDGIKEAYEAGFTHAAHFYNAMPGFHKRREYKYEGTVESVYLTDGMSVEVIADGIHLPATILKLVYKL
;
A
#
# COMPACT_ATOMS: atom_id res chain seq x y z
N SER A 1 -4.63 -10.08 -1.10
CA SER A 1 -4.76 -10.38 0.35
C SER A 1 -4.94 -11.87 0.58
N SER A 2 -4.32 -12.39 1.64
CA SER A 2 -4.34 -13.79 2.03
C SER A 2 -4.55 -13.91 3.54
N PRO A 3 -4.98 -15.08 4.05
CA PRO A 3 -4.99 -15.34 5.48
C PRO A 3 -3.60 -15.10 6.10
N PHE A 4 -3.57 -14.62 7.33
CA PHE A 4 -2.31 -14.27 8.00
C PHE A 4 -1.35 -15.45 8.13
N SER A 5 -1.87 -16.68 8.22
CA SER A 5 -1.08 -17.91 8.19
C SER A 5 -0.32 -18.11 6.87
N GLU A 6 -0.88 -17.66 5.74
CA GLU A 6 -0.20 -17.73 4.44
C GLU A 6 0.89 -16.65 4.32
N ILE A 7 0.65 -15.47 4.90
CA ILE A 7 1.69 -14.43 4.98
C ILE A 7 2.89 -14.95 5.78
N ARG A 8 2.68 -15.64 6.91
CA ARG A 8 3.76 -16.27 7.68
C ARG A 8 4.54 -17.31 6.87
N LYS A 9 3.86 -18.16 6.10
CA LYS A 9 4.52 -19.11 5.19
C LYS A 9 5.36 -18.40 4.13
N ALA A 10 4.84 -17.29 3.57
CA ALA A 10 5.59 -16.49 2.61
C ALA A 10 6.85 -15.88 3.23
N VAL A 11 6.79 -15.44 4.49
CA VAL A 11 7.94 -14.98 5.26
C VAL A 11 8.98 -16.10 5.39
N ASP A 12 8.59 -17.29 5.84
CA ASP A 12 9.49 -18.43 6.01
C ASP A 12 10.19 -18.83 4.70
N ILE A 13 9.48 -18.73 3.57
CA ILE A 13 10.04 -19.00 2.23
C ILE A 13 11.01 -17.88 1.83
N CYS A 14 10.62 -16.62 2.03
CA CYS A 14 11.43 -15.45 1.68
C CYS A 14 12.76 -15.48 2.46
N GLU A 15 12.74 -15.74 3.76
CA GLU A 15 13.95 -15.84 4.58
C GLU A 15 14.91 -16.92 4.09
N LYS A 16 14.38 -18.10 3.74
CA LYS A 16 15.19 -19.18 3.17
C LYS A 16 15.85 -18.77 1.85
N LEU A 17 15.08 -18.14 0.96
CA LEU A 17 15.60 -17.69 -0.34
C LEU A 17 16.61 -16.54 -0.19
N MET A 18 16.39 -15.63 0.76
CA MET A 18 17.35 -14.55 1.06
C MET A 18 18.67 -15.06 1.62
N ALA A 19 18.64 -16.19 2.33
CA ALA A 19 19.83 -16.80 2.93
C ALA A 19 20.70 -17.58 1.90
N GLU A 20 20.21 -17.81 0.70
CA GLU A 20 20.98 -18.48 -0.35
C GLU A 20 22.14 -17.58 -0.83
N PRO A 21 23.32 -18.19 -1.13
CA PRO A 21 24.43 -17.43 -1.71
C PRO A 21 24.00 -16.74 -3.00
N ASP A 22 24.39 -15.48 -3.16
CA ASP A 22 24.08 -14.64 -4.34
C ASP A 22 22.56 -14.45 -4.62
N SER A 23 21.72 -14.58 -3.60
CA SER A 23 20.28 -14.38 -3.72
C SER A 23 19.95 -12.97 -4.23
N PRO A 24 19.15 -12.82 -5.28
CA PRO A 24 18.66 -11.51 -5.73
C PRO A 24 17.48 -10.99 -4.91
N ILE A 25 17.00 -11.76 -3.93
CA ILE A 25 15.81 -11.40 -3.14
C ILE A 25 16.17 -10.34 -2.11
N LEU A 26 15.55 -9.16 -2.21
CA LEU A 26 15.76 -8.04 -1.28
C LEU A 26 14.86 -8.13 -0.04
N GLY A 27 13.75 -8.83 -0.15
CA GLY A 27 12.75 -8.96 0.90
C GLY A 27 11.35 -9.20 0.36
N LEU A 28 10.39 -9.19 1.25
CA LEU A 28 8.98 -9.44 0.97
C LEU A 28 8.20 -8.11 0.94
N HIS A 29 7.38 -7.95 -0.08
CA HIS A 29 6.32 -6.96 -0.16
C HIS A 29 4.99 -7.63 0.23
N VAL A 30 4.28 -7.06 1.19
CA VAL A 30 2.99 -7.54 1.68
C VAL A 30 1.89 -6.56 1.24
N GLU A 31 0.94 -7.02 0.45
CA GLU A 31 -0.22 -6.26 0.01
C GLU A 31 -1.46 -6.67 0.81
N GLY A 32 -1.91 -5.79 1.71
CA GLY A 32 -2.99 -6.07 2.65
C GLY A 32 -2.58 -7.02 3.79
N PRO A 33 -3.52 -7.61 4.52
CA PRO A 33 -4.98 -7.62 4.34
C PRO A 33 -5.71 -6.36 4.83
N TYR A 34 -5.00 -5.35 5.34
CA TYR A 34 -5.56 -4.11 5.91
C TYR A 34 -5.96 -3.13 4.80
N LEU A 35 -6.99 -3.50 4.02
CA LEU A 35 -7.44 -2.76 2.85
C LEU A 35 -8.92 -2.36 2.97
N ASN A 36 -9.28 -1.26 2.31
CA ASN A 36 -10.67 -0.82 2.24
C ASN A 36 -11.48 -1.80 1.38
N ARG A 37 -12.46 -2.46 1.99
CA ARG A 37 -13.30 -3.47 1.34
C ARG A 37 -14.03 -2.96 0.10
N LYS A 38 -14.38 -1.67 0.05
CA LYS A 38 -15.02 -1.07 -1.12
C LYS A 38 -14.08 -0.96 -2.32
N MET A 39 -12.78 -0.84 -2.04
CA MET A 39 -11.73 -0.72 -3.04
C MET A 39 -10.95 -2.02 -3.25
N ALA A 40 -11.50 -3.15 -2.81
CA ALA A 40 -10.82 -4.44 -2.83
C ALA A 40 -10.34 -4.87 -4.24
N GLY A 41 -11.02 -4.44 -5.32
CA GLY A 41 -10.63 -4.82 -6.69
C GLY A 41 -10.58 -6.33 -6.85
N GLU A 42 -9.46 -6.85 -7.30
CA GLU A 42 -9.20 -8.28 -7.45
C GLU A 42 -8.84 -9.00 -6.14
N GLN A 43 -8.71 -8.26 -5.03
CA GLN A 43 -8.46 -8.86 -3.72
C GLN A 43 -9.68 -9.64 -3.23
N PHE A 44 -9.45 -10.77 -2.58
CA PHE A 44 -10.54 -11.54 -1.98
C PHE A 44 -11.18 -10.74 -0.83
N ALA A 45 -12.38 -10.20 -1.05
CA ALA A 45 -13.06 -9.32 -0.10
C ALA A 45 -13.29 -9.97 1.29
N ASN A 46 -13.33 -11.30 1.38
CA ASN A 46 -13.41 -12.04 2.64
C ASN A 46 -12.08 -12.14 3.39
N GLN A 47 -10.96 -11.78 2.76
CA GLN A 47 -9.63 -11.74 3.37
C GLN A 47 -9.21 -10.32 3.78
N VAL A 48 -9.93 -9.31 3.26
CA VAL A 48 -9.70 -7.90 3.63
C VAL A 48 -10.31 -7.62 5.00
N LYS A 49 -9.56 -6.97 5.88
CA LYS A 49 -9.96 -6.69 7.26
C LYS A 49 -9.39 -5.39 7.80
N GLU A 50 -9.85 -4.98 8.96
CA GLU A 50 -9.30 -3.86 9.74
C GLU A 50 -7.91 -4.18 10.27
N VAL A 51 -7.16 -3.14 10.64
CA VAL A 51 -5.82 -3.27 11.19
C VAL A 51 -5.85 -4.00 12.54
N ASP A 52 -5.02 -5.02 12.68
CA ASP A 52 -4.86 -5.79 13.91
C ASP A 52 -3.44 -5.61 14.45
N VAL A 53 -3.34 -4.89 15.58
CA VAL A 53 -2.07 -4.55 16.21
C VAL A 53 -1.29 -5.80 16.63
N ALA A 54 -1.98 -6.79 17.20
CA ALA A 54 -1.32 -8.01 17.69
C ALA A 54 -0.74 -8.84 16.54
N GLU A 55 -1.44 -8.88 15.40
CA GLU A 55 -0.96 -9.62 14.22
C GLU A 55 0.28 -8.98 13.61
N TYR A 56 0.23 -7.67 13.29
CA TYR A 56 1.38 -7.06 12.62
C TYR A 56 2.59 -6.95 13.53
N THR A 57 2.41 -6.64 14.82
CA THR A 57 3.53 -6.60 15.77
C THR A 57 4.18 -7.96 15.92
N SER A 58 3.38 -9.02 16.16
CA SER A 58 3.90 -10.39 16.26
C SER A 58 4.66 -10.83 15.02
N LEU A 59 4.22 -10.44 13.82
CA LEU A 59 4.93 -10.78 12.58
C LEU A 59 6.23 -9.98 12.44
N LEU A 60 6.16 -8.66 12.59
CA LEU A 60 7.29 -7.77 12.39
C LEU A 60 8.36 -7.85 13.49
N GLU A 61 8.04 -8.45 14.63
CA GLU A 61 9.02 -8.80 15.66
C GLU A 61 9.70 -10.13 15.39
N SER A 62 9.12 -10.98 14.54
CA SER A 62 9.66 -12.30 14.22
C SER A 62 10.55 -12.33 12.98
N THR A 63 10.57 -11.27 12.15
CA THR A 63 11.30 -11.26 10.88
C THR A 63 11.74 -9.87 10.45
N ASP A 64 12.86 -9.80 9.77
CA ASP A 64 13.36 -8.60 9.08
C ASP A 64 13.19 -8.67 7.55
N CYS A 65 12.58 -9.73 7.02
CA CYS A 65 12.47 -9.90 5.57
C CYS A 65 11.38 -9.02 4.93
N ILE A 66 10.41 -8.50 5.70
CA ILE A 66 9.38 -7.60 5.16
C ILE A 66 9.99 -6.21 4.95
N LYS A 67 9.99 -5.74 3.69
CA LYS A 67 10.56 -4.44 3.32
C LYS A 67 9.52 -3.40 2.96
N ARG A 68 8.32 -3.85 2.60
CA ARG A 68 7.20 -2.98 2.28
C ARG A 68 5.89 -3.63 2.72
N TRP A 69 4.94 -2.80 3.18
CA TRP A 69 3.60 -3.25 3.51
C TRP A 69 2.56 -2.21 3.09
N ASP A 70 1.57 -2.65 2.31
CA ASP A 70 0.53 -1.81 1.76
C ASP A 70 -0.73 -1.88 2.63
N ALA A 71 -1.36 -0.72 2.87
CA ALA A 71 -2.62 -0.63 3.59
C ALA A 71 -3.45 0.57 3.12
N SER A 72 -4.74 0.57 3.45
CA SER A 72 -5.63 1.71 3.24
C SER A 72 -5.56 2.64 4.44
N PRO A 73 -5.13 3.90 4.26
CA PRO A 73 -4.85 4.81 5.37
C PRO A 73 -6.09 5.25 6.15
N GLU A 74 -7.28 5.19 5.55
CA GLU A 74 -8.54 5.52 6.18
C GLU A 74 -9.06 4.49 7.17
N LEU A 75 -8.45 3.31 7.26
CA LEU A 75 -8.87 2.29 8.21
C LEU A 75 -8.52 2.67 9.65
N PRO A 76 -9.38 2.33 10.62
CA PRO A 76 -9.04 2.48 12.04
C PRO A 76 -7.71 1.81 12.37
N GLY A 77 -6.79 2.55 12.99
CA GLY A 77 -5.45 2.07 13.37
C GLY A 77 -4.40 2.10 12.26
N ALA A 78 -4.75 2.46 11.01
CA ALA A 78 -3.80 2.46 9.89
C ALA A 78 -2.67 3.48 10.06
N LEU A 79 -2.94 4.64 10.64
CA LEU A 79 -1.90 5.65 10.90
C LEU A 79 -0.91 5.20 11.98
N ASP A 80 -1.36 4.48 13.00
CA ASP A 80 -0.47 3.88 14.00
C ASP A 80 0.35 2.73 13.41
N PHE A 81 -0.26 1.94 12.54
CA PHE A 81 0.45 0.94 11.74
C PHE A 81 1.56 1.57 10.89
N ALA A 82 1.27 2.68 10.18
CA ALA A 82 2.27 3.40 9.39
C ALA A 82 3.45 3.90 10.24
N ARG A 83 3.16 4.46 11.44
CA ARG A 83 4.21 4.88 12.40
C ARG A 83 5.07 3.71 12.85
N TYR A 84 4.45 2.55 13.07
CA TYR A 84 5.16 1.33 13.45
C TYR A 84 6.04 0.83 12.32
N LEU A 85 5.55 0.77 11.07
CA LEU A 85 6.35 0.41 9.88
C LEU A 85 7.56 1.35 9.74
N LYS A 86 7.32 2.66 9.84
CA LYS A 86 8.38 3.68 9.78
C LYS A 86 9.44 3.47 10.86
N SER A 87 9.05 3.12 12.08
CA SER A 87 9.98 2.85 13.19
C SER A 87 10.86 1.63 12.96
N LYS A 88 10.39 0.68 12.13
CA LYS A 88 11.12 -0.52 11.71
C LYS A 88 11.90 -0.34 10.39
N GLY A 89 11.85 0.83 9.77
CA GLY A 89 12.48 1.08 8.47
C GLY A 89 11.79 0.38 7.30
N ILE A 90 10.52 0.03 7.45
CA ILE A 90 9.70 -0.65 6.45
C ILE A 90 8.92 0.41 5.67
N VAL A 91 8.88 0.31 4.35
CA VAL A 91 8.11 1.21 3.49
C VAL A 91 6.62 0.94 3.69
N GLY A 92 5.89 1.91 4.24
CA GLY A 92 4.44 1.92 4.22
C GLY A 92 3.92 2.47 2.88
N ALA A 93 3.00 1.76 2.24
CA ALA A 93 2.38 2.24 1.01
C ALA A 93 0.86 2.33 1.12
N VAL A 94 0.28 3.41 0.58
CA VAL A 94 -1.16 3.53 0.43
C VAL A 94 -1.63 2.69 -0.75
N SER A 95 -2.69 1.92 -0.54
CA SER A 95 -3.23 0.99 -1.51
C SER A 95 -4.72 0.75 -1.27
N HIS A 96 -5.49 0.44 -2.34
CA HIS A 96 -6.92 0.10 -2.22
C HIS A 96 -7.71 1.08 -1.34
N THR A 97 -7.64 2.36 -1.62
CA THR A 97 -8.08 3.45 -0.74
C THR A 97 -9.01 4.43 -1.43
N GLU A 98 -9.93 5.03 -0.68
CA GLU A 98 -10.74 6.18 -1.07
C GLU A 98 -10.25 7.48 -0.40
N ALA A 99 -9.08 7.48 0.24
CA ALA A 99 -8.58 8.65 0.96
C ALA A 99 -8.36 9.84 0.01
N GLU A 100 -8.86 10.99 0.42
CA GLU A 100 -8.71 12.29 -0.24
C GLU A 100 -7.53 13.06 0.36
N TYR A 101 -7.33 14.32 -0.05
CA TYR A 101 -6.11 15.07 0.22
C TYR A 101 -5.71 15.12 1.71
N ASP A 102 -6.63 15.46 2.59
CA ASP A 102 -6.30 15.54 4.02
C ASP A 102 -5.89 14.17 4.58
N GLY A 103 -6.60 13.10 4.18
CA GLY A 103 -6.28 11.73 4.59
C GLY A 103 -4.94 11.23 4.04
N ILE A 104 -4.58 11.56 2.79
CA ILE A 104 -3.28 11.20 2.20
C ILE A 104 -2.15 12.00 2.87
N LYS A 105 -2.38 13.27 3.18
CA LYS A 105 -1.41 14.09 3.91
C LYS A 105 -1.13 13.52 5.30
N GLU A 106 -2.18 13.21 6.07
CA GLU A 106 -2.04 12.57 7.38
C GLU A 106 -1.32 11.21 7.29
N ALA A 107 -1.65 10.42 6.26
CA ALA A 107 -1.00 9.16 5.98
C ALA A 107 0.50 9.32 5.72
N TYR A 108 0.89 10.32 4.92
CA TYR A 108 2.28 10.64 4.65
C TYR A 108 3.04 11.04 5.92
N GLU A 109 2.47 11.93 6.72
CA GLU A 109 3.05 12.36 7.99
C GLU A 109 3.23 11.16 8.96
N ALA A 110 2.28 10.23 8.96
CA ALA A 110 2.35 9.00 9.75
C ALA A 110 3.42 8.02 9.29
N GLY A 111 3.76 8.00 7.99
CA GLY A 111 4.81 7.12 7.46
C GLY A 111 4.47 6.33 6.19
N PHE A 112 3.29 6.52 5.61
CA PHE A 112 3.01 6.03 4.26
C PHE A 112 3.67 6.93 3.23
N THR A 113 4.80 6.50 2.69
CA THR A 113 5.62 7.32 1.79
C THR A 113 5.57 6.88 0.33
N HIS A 114 4.72 5.90 0.04
CA HIS A 114 4.58 5.29 -1.28
C HIS A 114 3.11 5.07 -1.64
N ALA A 115 2.78 5.11 -2.93
CA ALA A 115 1.47 4.69 -3.44
C ALA A 115 1.65 3.49 -4.36
N ALA A 116 1.02 2.37 -3.98
CA ALA A 116 1.08 1.11 -4.70
C ALA A 116 0.23 1.16 -5.98
N HIS A 117 0.68 0.47 -7.05
CA HIS A 117 -0.05 0.33 -8.33
C HIS A 117 -0.90 1.56 -8.68
N PHE A 118 -0.26 2.73 -8.65
CA PHE A 118 -0.87 4.05 -8.76
C PHE A 118 -1.91 4.14 -9.89
N TYR A 119 -3.03 4.78 -9.66
CA TYR A 119 -4.28 4.78 -10.44
C TYR A 119 -5.16 3.53 -10.30
N ASN A 120 -4.66 2.41 -9.79
CA ASN A 120 -5.46 1.22 -9.63
C ASN A 120 -6.01 1.13 -8.21
N ALA A 121 -7.28 0.71 -8.08
CA ALA A 121 -7.99 0.60 -6.81
C ALA A 121 -7.94 1.88 -5.95
N MET A 122 -7.97 3.04 -6.61
CA MET A 122 -8.05 4.37 -6.00
C MET A 122 -8.78 5.34 -6.92
N PRO A 123 -9.63 6.24 -6.39
CA PRO A 123 -10.34 7.21 -7.21
C PRO A 123 -9.41 8.33 -7.69
N GLY A 124 -9.64 8.80 -8.89
CA GLY A 124 -9.19 10.10 -9.36
C GLY A 124 -10.28 11.17 -9.17
N PHE A 125 -10.03 12.34 -9.77
CA PHE A 125 -10.95 13.45 -9.80
C PHE A 125 -12.38 13.02 -10.18
N HIS A 126 -13.34 13.35 -9.35
CA HIS A 126 -14.70 12.87 -9.50
C HIS A 126 -15.76 13.91 -9.10
N LYS A 127 -17.01 13.56 -9.34
CA LYS A 127 -18.17 14.38 -9.02
C LYS A 127 -19.05 13.68 -7.99
N ARG A 128 -19.43 14.43 -6.92
CA ARG A 128 -20.47 14.02 -5.96
C ARG A 128 -21.60 15.03 -6.04
N ARG A 129 -22.75 14.63 -6.56
CA ARG A 129 -23.87 15.51 -6.89
C ARG A 129 -23.41 16.63 -7.82
N GLU A 130 -23.49 17.90 -7.40
CA GLU A 130 -23.10 19.08 -8.21
C GLU A 130 -21.64 19.51 -7.97
N TYR A 131 -20.96 18.98 -6.98
CA TYR A 131 -19.62 19.38 -6.59
C TYR A 131 -18.57 18.44 -7.14
N LYS A 132 -17.39 18.97 -7.39
CA LYS A 132 -16.21 18.23 -7.83
C LYS A 132 -15.24 18.08 -6.68
N TYR A 133 -14.60 16.92 -6.64
CA TYR A 133 -13.66 16.54 -5.60
C TYR A 133 -12.43 15.92 -6.24
N GLU A 134 -11.29 16.12 -5.58
CA GLU A 134 -10.09 15.34 -5.83
C GLU A 134 -10.31 13.91 -5.37
N GLY A 135 -9.54 13.00 -5.94
CA GLY A 135 -9.44 11.63 -5.46
C GLY A 135 -8.06 11.37 -4.87
N THR A 136 -7.79 10.14 -4.55
CA THR A 136 -6.48 9.69 -4.07
C THR A 136 -5.37 10.03 -5.05
N VAL A 137 -5.63 9.92 -6.36
CA VAL A 137 -4.63 10.18 -7.40
C VAL A 137 -4.11 11.61 -7.32
N GLU A 138 -4.99 12.60 -7.32
CA GLU A 138 -4.60 14.03 -7.23
C GLU A 138 -3.94 14.32 -5.88
N SER A 139 -4.43 13.69 -4.83
CA SER A 139 -3.91 13.85 -3.46
C SER A 139 -2.46 13.37 -3.34
N VAL A 140 -2.13 12.24 -3.97
CA VAL A 140 -0.77 11.70 -4.04
C VAL A 140 0.15 12.64 -4.82
N TYR A 141 -0.29 13.16 -5.98
CA TYR A 141 0.49 14.14 -6.75
C TYR A 141 0.80 15.44 -5.98
N LEU A 142 -0.13 15.86 -5.11
CA LEU A 142 0.01 17.09 -4.32
C LEU A 142 0.78 16.88 -2.99
N THR A 143 1.15 15.64 -2.68
CA THR A 143 1.89 15.32 -1.45
C THR A 143 3.38 15.18 -1.76
N ASP A 144 4.14 16.26 -1.54
CA ASP A 144 5.57 16.29 -1.80
C ASP A 144 6.33 15.18 -1.08
N GLY A 145 7.19 14.48 -1.83
CA GLY A 145 8.02 13.39 -1.30
C GLY A 145 7.35 12.01 -1.34
N MET A 146 6.08 11.92 -1.75
CA MET A 146 5.43 10.64 -1.96
C MET A 146 5.91 10.01 -3.27
N SER A 147 6.36 8.76 -3.21
CA SER A 147 6.75 8.00 -4.40
C SER A 147 5.59 7.14 -4.90
N VAL A 148 5.62 6.75 -6.17
CA VAL A 148 4.58 5.91 -6.77
C VAL A 148 5.19 4.75 -7.54
N GLU A 149 4.48 3.63 -7.61
CA GLU A 149 4.72 2.59 -8.59
C GLU A 149 3.54 2.47 -9.55
N VAL A 150 3.82 2.05 -10.79
CA VAL A 150 2.78 1.86 -11.81
C VAL A 150 2.88 0.46 -12.42
N ILE A 151 1.74 -0.11 -12.78
CA ILE A 151 1.67 -1.33 -13.57
C ILE A 151 1.82 -0.93 -15.04
N ALA A 152 3.02 -1.12 -15.59
CA ALA A 152 3.40 -0.66 -16.93
C ALA A 152 3.28 -1.76 -18.02
N ASP A 153 2.30 -2.65 -17.88
CA ASP A 153 2.08 -3.78 -18.79
C ASP A 153 1.34 -3.42 -20.09
N GLY A 154 0.94 -2.15 -20.23
CA GLY A 154 0.18 -1.65 -21.39
C GLY A 154 -1.33 -1.97 -21.35
N ILE A 155 -1.80 -2.60 -20.28
CA ILE A 155 -3.21 -2.97 -20.08
C ILE A 155 -3.82 -2.12 -18.95
N HIS A 156 -3.19 -2.09 -17.77
CA HIS A 156 -3.69 -1.36 -16.60
C HIS A 156 -3.70 0.15 -16.80
N LEU A 157 -2.64 0.69 -17.41
CA LEU A 157 -2.55 2.12 -17.67
C LEU A 157 -2.25 2.39 -19.15
N PRO A 158 -3.00 3.30 -19.81
CA PRO A 158 -2.66 3.74 -21.16
C PRO A 158 -1.36 4.54 -21.15
N ALA A 159 -0.65 4.53 -22.28
CA ALA A 159 0.62 5.22 -22.44
C ALA A 159 0.57 6.73 -22.12
N THR A 160 -0.60 7.36 -22.28
CA THR A 160 -0.81 8.78 -21.95
C THR A 160 -0.74 9.02 -20.44
N ILE A 161 -1.29 8.12 -19.63
CA ILE A 161 -1.22 8.21 -18.17
C ILE A 161 0.21 7.91 -17.69
N LEU A 162 0.89 6.91 -18.24
CA LEU A 162 2.31 6.65 -17.93
C LEU A 162 3.19 7.87 -18.20
N LYS A 163 2.93 8.59 -19.32
CA LYS A 163 3.63 9.85 -19.63
C LYS A 163 3.30 10.96 -18.62
N LEU A 164 2.06 11.02 -18.14
CA LEU A 164 1.67 12.01 -17.13
C LEU A 164 2.39 11.73 -15.80
N VAL A 165 2.39 10.49 -15.33
CA VAL A 165 3.11 10.08 -14.11
C VAL A 165 4.60 10.42 -14.21
N TYR A 166 5.22 10.15 -15.35
CA TYR A 166 6.65 10.44 -15.56
C TYR A 166 6.96 11.97 -15.58
N LYS A 167 5.98 12.79 -15.94
CA LYS A 167 6.16 14.24 -16.09
C LYS A 167 6.02 15.00 -14.78
N LEU A 168 5.18 14.51 -13.87
CA LEU A 168 4.87 15.11 -12.58
C LEU A 168 5.71 14.51 -11.46
#